data_9728437519abaa118d630805cd54d3df
#
_entry.id   9728437519abaa118d630805cd54d3df
#
_cell.length_a   1.000
_cell.length_b   1.000
_cell.length_c   1.000
_cell.angle_alpha   90.00
_cell.angle_beta   90.00
_cell.angle_gamma   90.00
#
_symmetry.space_group_name_H-M   'P 1'
#
loop_
_entity.id
_entity.type
_entity.pdbx_description
1 polymer ?
#
loop_
_entity_poly.entity_id
_entity_poly.type
_entity_poly.pdbx_seq_one_letter_code
_entity_poly.pdbx_strand_id
1 'polypeptide(L)'
;MNEVETRFVEGLGGARLAVHCMGEESARPLVLVHGLFSSAEVNWIKFGNAALLAASGYRLYMPDLRAHGKSAAPHDPGAYPEDVLVEDLQATISQLSLDDYDLGGFSLGARTVVRGVLAGLAPRRLVLGGMGLSGLSGWARRSAHFIDAIDRFGTIERGDPAFTAQAFMKSMQIDRVAARLLLTSVDDTPAEAIASITMPTLCVCGAQDQDNGSAQELAAALPEGHYVETPGNHMSSVTFKDMGRAIAEFLDA
;
A
#
# COMPACT_ATOMS: atom_id res chain seq x y z
N MET A 1 -17.88 -9.92 14.15
CA MET A 1 -17.18 -11.17 13.75
C MET A 1 -15.96 -10.81 12.94
N ASN A 2 -14.78 -11.33 13.31
CA ASN A 2 -13.50 -10.97 12.65
C ASN A 2 -13.15 -11.98 11.53
N GLU A 3 -14.16 -12.52 10.85
CA GLU A 3 -13.94 -13.45 9.74
C GLU A 3 -13.50 -12.66 8.50
N VAL A 4 -12.47 -13.16 7.82
CA VAL A 4 -11.95 -12.59 6.58
C VAL A 4 -12.57 -13.33 5.41
N GLU A 5 -13.36 -12.65 4.62
CA GLU A 5 -13.86 -13.12 3.34
C GLU A 5 -12.87 -12.71 2.24
N THR A 6 -12.61 -13.56 1.25
CA THR A 6 -11.83 -13.20 0.06
C THR A 6 -12.74 -13.17 -1.16
N ARG A 7 -12.88 -12.00 -1.77
CA ARG A 7 -13.57 -11.80 -3.06
C ARG A 7 -12.52 -11.63 -4.15
N PHE A 8 -12.94 -11.76 -5.41
CA PHE A 8 -12.08 -11.52 -6.55
C PHE A 8 -12.75 -10.52 -7.49
N VAL A 9 -11.96 -9.57 -7.95
CA VAL A 9 -12.35 -8.57 -8.95
C VAL A 9 -11.41 -8.68 -10.17
N GLU A 10 -11.80 -8.08 -11.27
CA GLU A 10 -10.98 -8.02 -12.48
C GLU A 10 -10.25 -6.68 -12.53
N GLY A 11 -8.92 -6.72 -12.50
CA GLY A 11 -8.04 -5.58 -12.75
C GLY A 11 -7.86 -5.33 -14.25
N LEU A 12 -6.94 -4.44 -14.58
CA LEU A 12 -6.59 -4.10 -15.96
C LEU A 12 -6.24 -5.37 -16.77
N GLY A 13 -6.77 -5.48 -17.97
CA GLY A 13 -6.55 -6.62 -18.85
C GLY A 13 -7.14 -7.94 -18.35
N GLY A 14 -8.14 -7.91 -17.46
CA GLY A 14 -8.79 -9.09 -16.91
C GLY A 14 -7.97 -9.81 -15.84
N ALA A 15 -6.95 -9.16 -15.27
CA ALA A 15 -6.15 -9.75 -14.21
C ALA A 15 -7.00 -9.98 -12.95
N ARG A 16 -7.04 -11.22 -12.46
CA ARG A 16 -7.80 -11.59 -11.26
C ARG A 16 -7.11 -11.06 -10.01
N LEU A 17 -7.75 -10.14 -9.29
CA LEU A 17 -7.25 -9.52 -8.07
C LEU A 17 -8.03 -10.02 -6.85
N ALA A 18 -7.33 -10.44 -5.81
CA ALA A 18 -7.92 -10.86 -4.55
C ALA A 18 -8.17 -9.63 -3.66
N VAL A 19 -9.37 -9.54 -3.10
CA VAL A 19 -9.74 -8.50 -2.12
C VAL A 19 -10.21 -9.18 -0.85
N HIS A 20 -9.48 -8.97 0.24
CA HIS A 20 -9.83 -9.49 1.56
C HIS A 20 -10.75 -8.51 2.26
N CYS A 21 -11.92 -8.98 2.69
CA CYS A 21 -12.95 -8.16 3.30
C CYS A 21 -13.11 -8.51 4.78
N MET A 22 -13.30 -7.51 5.65
CA MET A 22 -13.55 -7.67 7.08
C MET A 22 -14.46 -6.57 7.60
N GLY A 23 -15.30 -6.86 8.59
CA GLY A 23 -16.26 -5.92 9.19
C GLY A 23 -17.67 -6.10 8.65
N GLU A 24 -18.62 -5.38 9.21
CA GLU A 24 -20.04 -5.45 8.82
C GLU A 24 -20.26 -4.81 7.43
N GLU A 25 -21.10 -5.42 6.59
CA GLU A 25 -21.30 -4.94 5.20
C GLU A 25 -21.87 -3.52 5.12
N SER A 26 -22.67 -3.11 6.11
CA SER A 26 -23.27 -1.78 6.18
C SER A 26 -22.35 -0.73 6.82
N ALA A 27 -21.17 -1.12 7.29
CA ALA A 27 -20.21 -0.20 7.89
C ALA A 27 -19.49 0.66 6.85
N ARG A 28 -18.82 1.73 7.30
CA ARG A 28 -18.09 2.67 6.43
C ARG A 28 -17.00 1.97 5.62
N PRO A 29 -16.99 2.09 4.30
CA PRO A 29 -15.95 1.48 3.47
C PRO A 29 -14.57 2.11 3.71
N LEU A 30 -13.56 1.26 3.94
CA LEU A 30 -12.16 1.64 4.01
C LEU A 30 -11.33 0.70 3.15
N VAL A 31 -10.70 1.24 2.12
CA VAL A 31 -9.79 0.48 1.24
C VAL A 31 -8.36 0.64 1.75
N LEU A 32 -7.63 -0.47 1.96
CA LEU A 32 -6.27 -0.47 2.49
C LEU A 32 -5.32 -1.26 1.60
N VAL A 33 -4.38 -0.57 0.96
CA VAL A 33 -3.41 -1.14 0.01
C VAL A 33 -2.08 -1.44 0.71
N HIS A 34 -1.53 -2.65 0.53
CA HIS A 34 -0.30 -3.08 1.18
C HIS A 34 0.99 -2.63 0.47
N GLY A 35 2.15 -2.82 1.11
CA GLY A 35 3.47 -2.48 0.58
C GLY A 35 4.08 -3.53 -0.34
N LEU A 36 5.22 -3.16 -0.95
CA LEU A 36 5.98 -4.02 -1.86
C LEU A 36 6.42 -5.32 -1.18
N PHE A 37 6.33 -6.44 -1.91
CA PHE A 37 6.65 -7.80 -1.47
C PHE A 37 5.84 -8.29 -0.25
N SER A 38 4.80 -7.56 0.15
CA SER A 38 3.90 -7.91 1.24
C SER A 38 2.58 -8.51 0.72
N SER A 39 1.55 -8.48 1.53
CA SER A 39 0.17 -8.84 1.19
C SER A 39 -0.79 -8.15 2.15
N ALA A 40 -2.09 -8.15 1.84
CA ALA A 40 -3.12 -7.69 2.76
C ALA A 40 -3.06 -8.43 4.11
N GLU A 41 -2.78 -9.74 4.07
CA GLU A 41 -2.61 -10.57 5.27
C GLU A 41 -1.51 -10.03 6.19
N VAL A 42 -0.32 -9.76 5.64
CA VAL A 42 0.84 -9.35 6.45
C VAL A 42 0.76 -7.89 6.88
N ASN A 43 0.29 -6.99 6.00
CA ASN A 43 0.21 -5.58 6.36
C ASN A 43 -0.92 -5.25 7.35
N TRP A 44 -2.08 -5.89 7.18
CA TRP A 44 -3.29 -5.41 7.85
C TRP A 44 -3.92 -6.46 8.78
N ILE A 45 -3.96 -7.74 8.38
CA ILE A 45 -4.78 -8.75 9.05
C ILE A 45 -4.02 -9.41 10.19
N LYS A 46 -2.85 -9.96 9.91
CA LYS A 46 -2.08 -10.85 10.79
C LYS A 46 -1.81 -10.27 12.18
N PHE A 47 -1.51 -8.98 12.26
CA PHE A 47 -1.14 -8.31 13.52
C PHE A 47 -2.31 -7.56 14.17
N GLY A 48 -3.53 -7.70 13.61
CA GLY A 48 -4.78 -7.26 14.21
C GLY A 48 -5.15 -5.81 13.96
N ASN A 49 -4.45 -5.09 13.06
CA ASN A 49 -4.83 -3.73 12.65
C ASN A 49 -6.20 -3.74 11.96
N ALA A 50 -6.43 -4.69 11.02
CA ALA A 50 -7.74 -4.85 10.37
C ALA A 50 -8.85 -5.16 11.37
N ALA A 51 -8.62 -6.07 12.33
CA ALA A 51 -9.61 -6.42 13.33
C ALA A 51 -9.98 -5.22 14.23
N LEU A 52 -9.00 -4.37 14.56
CA LEU A 52 -9.22 -3.13 15.31
C LEU A 52 -10.09 -2.17 14.50
N LEU A 53 -9.75 -1.90 13.26
CA LEU A 53 -10.50 -0.99 12.38
C LEU A 53 -11.93 -1.49 12.12
N ALA A 54 -12.11 -2.80 11.91
CA ALA A 54 -13.44 -3.39 11.79
C ALA A 54 -14.28 -3.22 13.09
N ALA A 55 -13.64 -3.36 14.25
CA ALA A 55 -14.29 -3.11 15.54
C ALA A 55 -14.62 -1.62 15.77
N SER A 56 -13.92 -0.71 15.11
CA SER A 56 -14.19 0.74 15.08
C SER A 56 -15.26 1.14 14.06
N GLY A 57 -15.98 0.20 13.45
CA GLY A 57 -17.12 0.48 12.57
C GLY A 57 -16.78 0.65 11.09
N TYR A 58 -15.66 0.05 10.62
CA TYR A 58 -15.29 0.08 9.21
C TYR A 58 -15.53 -1.27 8.52
N ARG A 59 -15.98 -1.21 7.27
CA ARG A 59 -15.94 -2.33 6.32
C ARG A 59 -14.65 -2.21 5.53
N LEU A 60 -13.72 -3.11 5.78
CA LEU A 60 -12.41 -3.12 5.15
C LEU A 60 -12.42 -3.86 3.83
N TYR A 61 -11.77 -3.29 2.84
CA TYR A 61 -11.44 -3.88 1.56
C TYR A 61 -9.92 -3.80 1.38
N MET A 62 -9.25 -4.93 1.45
CA MET A 62 -7.80 -5.03 1.45
C MET A 62 -7.34 -5.83 0.23
N PRO A 63 -7.12 -5.18 -0.92
CA PRO A 63 -6.64 -5.87 -2.11
C PRO A 63 -5.20 -6.37 -1.92
N ASP A 64 -4.93 -7.58 -2.42
CA ASP A 64 -3.57 -7.97 -2.77
C ASP A 64 -3.22 -7.31 -4.11
N LEU A 65 -2.12 -6.58 -4.17
CA LEU A 65 -1.63 -5.96 -5.39
C LEU A 65 -1.30 -7.02 -6.45
N ARG A 66 -1.39 -6.68 -7.74
CA ARG A 66 -0.86 -7.51 -8.83
C ARG A 66 0.55 -7.99 -8.51
N ALA A 67 0.90 -9.21 -8.85
CA ALA A 67 2.15 -9.91 -8.50
C ALA A 67 2.35 -10.21 -7.00
N HIS A 68 1.33 -10.04 -6.15
CA HIS A 68 1.41 -10.29 -4.71
C HIS A 68 0.26 -11.16 -4.21
N GLY A 69 0.48 -11.81 -3.08
CA GLY A 69 -0.55 -12.55 -2.33
C GLY A 69 -1.32 -13.55 -3.18
N LYS A 70 -2.65 -13.41 -3.23
CA LYS A 70 -3.55 -14.27 -4.02
C LYS A 70 -3.96 -13.65 -5.36
N SER A 71 -3.44 -12.48 -5.70
CA SER A 71 -3.68 -11.82 -6.98
C SER A 71 -2.85 -12.40 -8.11
N ALA A 72 -3.30 -12.20 -9.34
CA ALA A 72 -2.61 -12.67 -10.53
C ALA A 72 -1.18 -12.11 -10.61
N ALA A 73 -0.25 -12.97 -11.04
CA ALA A 73 1.16 -12.66 -11.27
C ALA A 73 1.58 -13.05 -12.70
N PRO A 74 1.03 -12.41 -13.76
CA PRO A 74 1.36 -12.76 -15.13
C PRO A 74 2.83 -12.48 -15.44
N HIS A 75 3.42 -13.30 -16.33
CA HIS A 75 4.81 -13.14 -16.79
C HIS A 75 4.91 -12.39 -18.13
N ASP A 76 3.77 -11.95 -18.68
CA ASP A 76 3.73 -11.13 -19.88
C ASP A 76 4.06 -9.66 -19.53
N PRO A 77 5.11 -9.04 -20.11
CA PRO A 77 5.39 -7.62 -19.93
C PRO A 77 4.23 -6.71 -20.30
N GLY A 78 3.39 -7.07 -21.26
CA GLY A 78 2.19 -6.35 -21.66
C GLY A 78 1.12 -6.26 -20.55
N ALA A 79 1.20 -7.12 -19.53
CA ALA A 79 0.33 -7.08 -18.36
C ALA A 79 0.75 -6.03 -17.31
N TYR A 80 1.86 -5.31 -17.53
CA TYR A 80 2.41 -4.31 -16.61
C TYR A 80 2.66 -2.97 -17.32
N PRO A 81 1.62 -2.34 -17.92
CA PRO A 81 1.78 -0.98 -18.42
C PRO A 81 2.09 -0.01 -17.28
N GLU A 82 2.50 1.19 -17.63
CA GLU A 82 2.72 2.28 -16.67
C GLU A 82 1.50 2.47 -15.77
N ASP A 83 1.72 2.65 -14.48
CA ASP A 83 0.68 2.83 -13.45
C ASP A 83 -0.36 1.69 -13.35
N VAL A 84 -0.03 0.48 -13.76
CA VAL A 84 -0.96 -0.66 -13.68
C VAL A 84 -1.62 -0.84 -12.30
N LEU A 85 -0.92 -0.50 -11.21
CA LEU A 85 -1.48 -0.58 -9.86
C LEU A 85 -2.57 0.47 -9.60
N VAL A 86 -2.49 1.62 -10.25
CA VAL A 86 -3.53 2.66 -10.20
C VAL A 86 -4.77 2.20 -10.94
N GLU A 87 -4.61 1.66 -12.15
CA GLU A 87 -5.71 1.10 -12.94
C GLU A 87 -6.40 -0.07 -12.21
N ASP A 88 -5.60 -0.95 -11.59
CA ASP A 88 -6.13 -2.06 -10.78
C ASP A 88 -6.91 -1.56 -9.54
N LEU A 89 -6.44 -0.51 -8.89
CA LEU A 89 -7.13 0.10 -7.75
C LEU A 89 -8.45 0.77 -8.17
N GLN A 90 -8.45 1.51 -9.27
CA GLN A 90 -9.66 2.13 -9.84
C GLN A 90 -10.69 1.06 -10.22
N ALA A 91 -10.26 -0.02 -10.89
CA ALA A 91 -11.11 -1.15 -11.25
C ALA A 91 -11.69 -1.82 -9.98
N THR A 92 -10.87 -2.01 -8.94
CA THR A 92 -11.30 -2.59 -7.66
C THR A 92 -12.39 -1.75 -7.01
N ILE A 93 -12.19 -0.43 -6.86
CA ILE A 93 -13.15 0.50 -6.25
C ILE A 93 -14.46 0.51 -7.06
N SER A 94 -14.36 0.57 -8.39
CA SER A 94 -15.53 0.57 -9.29
C SER A 94 -16.36 -0.71 -9.18
N GLN A 95 -15.72 -1.89 -9.23
CA GLN A 95 -16.44 -3.18 -9.17
C GLN A 95 -17.03 -3.47 -7.79
N LEU A 96 -16.45 -2.90 -6.73
CA LEU A 96 -17.02 -2.94 -5.39
C LEU A 96 -18.13 -1.90 -5.17
N SER A 97 -18.37 -1.02 -6.16
CA SER A 97 -19.37 0.05 -6.13
C SER A 97 -19.18 0.98 -4.92
N LEU A 98 -17.94 1.38 -4.65
CA LEU A 98 -17.60 2.26 -3.53
C LEU A 98 -17.64 3.72 -3.98
N ASP A 99 -18.73 4.42 -3.66
CA ASP A 99 -18.91 5.84 -3.98
C ASP A 99 -18.47 6.76 -2.81
N ASP A 100 -18.70 6.35 -1.57
CA ASP A 100 -18.33 7.08 -0.34
C ASP A 100 -17.43 6.20 0.53
N TYR A 101 -16.12 6.38 0.42
CA TYR A 101 -15.10 5.54 1.05
C TYR A 101 -13.92 6.34 1.56
N ASP A 102 -13.21 5.76 2.51
CA ASP A 102 -11.88 6.19 2.92
C ASP A 102 -10.82 5.30 2.25
N LEU A 103 -9.64 5.86 1.96
CA LEU A 103 -8.58 5.16 1.22
C LEU A 103 -7.26 5.26 1.98
N GLY A 104 -6.54 4.15 2.07
CA GLY A 104 -5.23 4.15 2.67
C GLY A 104 -4.27 3.18 2.00
N GLY A 105 -2.98 3.41 2.22
CA GLY A 105 -1.96 2.50 1.74
C GLY A 105 -0.69 2.57 2.58
N PHE A 106 0.12 1.51 2.53
CA PHE A 106 1.40 1.43 3.19
C PHE A 106 2.53 1.33 2.15
N SER A 107 3.58 2.16 2.26
CA SER A 107 4.76 2.09 1.38
C SER A 107 4.40 2.18 -0.11
N LEU A 108 4.60 1.11 -0.90
CA LEU A 108 4.14 1.05 -2.29
C LEU A 108 2.63 1.31 -2.40
N GLY A 109 1.84 0.78 -1.46
CA GLY A 109 0.40 1.07 -1.40
C GLY A 109 0.11 2.55 -1.17
N ALA A 110 0.88 3.25 -0.33
CA ALA A 110 0.75 4.70 -0.14
C ALA A 110 1.08 5.48 -1.42
N ARG A 111 2.12 5.06 -2.15
CA ARG A 111 2.43 5.61 -3.48
C ARG A 111 1.28 5.39 -4.47
N THR A 112 0.73 4.17 -4.50
CA THR A 112 -0.38 3.80 -5.39
C THR A 112 -1.63 4.64 -5.10
N VAL A 113 -2.01 4.83 -3.84
CA VAL A 113 -3.21 5.61 -3.49
C VAL A 113 -3.03 7.11 -3.78
N VAL A 114 -1.83 7.67 -3.57
CA VAL A 114 -1.51 9.05 -3.97
C VAL A 114 -1.71 9.23 -5.48
N ARG A 115 -1.11 8.36 -6.29
CA ARG A 115 -1.27 8.41 -7.75
C ARG A 115 -2.72 8.16 -8.18
N GLY A 116 -3.43 7.27 -7.48
CA GLY A 116 -4.87 7.04 -7.70
C GLY A 116 -5.72 8.29 -7.46
N VAL A 117 -5.45 9.05 -6.41
CA VAL A 117 -6.12 10.34 -6.15
C VAL A 117 -5.79 11.34 -7.26
N LEU A 118 -4.54 11.45 -7.68
CA LEU A 118 -4.14 12.32 -8.79
C LEU A 118 -4.75 11.89 -10.14
N ALA A 119 -5.08 10.61 -10.30
CA ALA A 119 -5.78 10.05 -11.45
C ALA A 119 -7.32 10.10 -11.31
N GLY A 120 -7.86 10.77 -10.29
CA GLY A 120 -9.28 11.07 -10.15
C GLY A 120 -10.04 10.25 -9.09
N LEU A 121 -9.39 9.39 -8.31
CA LEU A 121 -10.04 8.81 -7.12
C LEU A 121 -10.33 9.92 -6.10
N ALA A 122 -11.52 9.91 -5.52
CA ALA A 122 -11.99 10.95 -4.60
C ALA A 122 -12.44 10.34 -3.26
N PRO A 123 -11.53 9.80 -2.45
CA PRO A 123 -11.87 9.34 -1.11
C PRO A 123 -12.22 10.52 -0.20
N ARG A 124 -13.00 10.27 0.86
CA ARG A 124 -13.29 11.29 1.88
C ARG A 124 -12.04 11.67 2.68
N ARG A 125 -11.26 10.68 3.05
CA ARG A 125 -10.00 10.82 3.79
C ARG A 125 -8.95 9.89 3.20
N LEU A 126 -7.68 10.30 3.31
CA LEU A 126 -6.54 9.54 2.82
C LEU A 126 -5.60 9.16 3.97
N VAL A 127 -5.05 7.95 3.94
CA VAL A 127 -4.05 7.46 4.90
C VAL A 127 -2.79 7.02 4.16
N LEU A 128 -1.66 7.62 4.50
CA LEU A 128 -0.34 7.34 3.93
C LEU A 128 0.56 6.76 5.02
N GLY A 129 0.64 5.42 5.07
CA GLY A 129 1.46 4.69 6.02
C GLY A 129 2.87 4.42 5.48
N GLY A 130 3.91 4.59 6.32
CA GLY A 130 5.29 4.28 5.94
C GLY A 130 5.77 5.04 4.70
N MET A 131 5.32 6.28 4.52
CA MET A 131 5.64 7.11 3.36
C MET A 131 6.05 8.51 3.80
N GLY A 132 7.16 8.98 3.25
CA GLY A 132 7.63 10.36 3.37
C GLY A 132 7.70 11.05 2.02
N LEU A 133 7.96 12.36 2.04
CA LEU A 133 7.92 13.19 0.84
C LEU A 133 8.89 12.71 -0.25
N SER A 134 10.13 12.38 0.09
CA SER A 134 11.12 11.88 -0.88
C SER A 134 10.82 10.48 -1.39
N GLY A 135 9.96 9.73 -0.70
CA GLY A 135 9.49 8.42 -1.13
C GLY A 135 8.52 8.47 -2.31
N LEU A 136 7.82 9.58 -2.52
CA LEU A 136 6.89 9.76 -3.64
C LEU A 136 7.61 10.10 -4.95
N SER A 137 8.80 10.68 -4.89
CA SER A 137 9.70 10.93 -6.01
C SER A 137 10.97 10.09 -5.87
N GLY A 138 11.62 9.72 -6.96
CA GLY A 138 12.86 8.92 -6.91
C GLY A 138 12.64 7.41 -6.91
N TRP A 139 11.55 6.96 -7.50
CA TRP A 139 11.24 5.53 -7.66
C TRP A 139 12.30 4.79 -8.48
N ALA A 140 12.86 5.41 -9.50
CA ALA A 140 13.91 4.80 -10.34
C ALA A 140 15.07 4.25 -9.52
N ARG A 141 15.54 4.98 -8.48
CA ARG A 141 16.60 4.50 -7.58
C ARG A 141 16.13 3.35 -6.69
N ARG A 142 14.89 3.41 -6.17
CA ARG A 142 14.34 2.34 -5.32
C ARG A 142 14.08 1.08 -6.13
N SER A 143 13.47 1.20 -7.31
CA SER A 143 13.21 0.05 -8.18
C SER A 143 14.51 -0.63 -8.61
N ALA A 144 15.56 0.13 -8.93
CA ALA A 144 16.87 -0.42 -9.24
C ALA A 144 17.46 -1.28 -8.10
N HIS A 145 17.31 -0.83 -6.84
CA HIS A 145 17.73 -1.62 -5.66
C HIS A 145 16.96 -2.94 -5.55
N PHE A 146 15.65 -2.93 -5.75
CA PHE A 146 14.84 -4.14 -5.67
C PHE A 146 15.03 -5.05 -6.87
N ILE A 147 15.25 -4.51 -8.07
CA ILE A 147 15.59 -5.28 -9.27
C ILE A 147 16.95 -5.98 -9.07
N ASP A 148 17.96 -5.28 -8.53
CA ASP A 148 19.24 -5.89 -8.18
C ASP A 148 19.06 -7.05 -7.18
N ALA A 149 18.23 -6.87 -6.16
CA ALA A 149 17.91 -7.94 -5.20
C ALA A 149 17.20 -9.14 -5.85
N ILE A 150 16.34 -8.91 -6.85
CA ILE A 150 15.69 -9.96 -7.64
C ILE A 150 16.71 -10.67 -8.53
N ASP A 151 17.53 -9.92 -9.27
CA ASP A 151 18.46 -10.46 -10.26
C ASP A 151 19.57 -11.27 -9.58
N ARG A 152 20.00 -10.91 -8.36
CA ARG A 152 20.98 -11.63 -7.53
C ARG A 152 20.37 -12.59 -6.52
N PHE A 153 19.05 -12.86 -6.61
CA PHE A 153 18.36 -13.69 -5.63
C PHE A 153 19.01 -15.07 -5.46
N GLY A 154 19.27 -15.46 -4.22
CA GLY A 154 19.92 -16.72 -3.86
C GLY A 154 21.44 -16.61 -3.70
N THR A 155 22.07 -15.51 -4.10
CA THR A 155 23.51 -15.27 -3.96
C THR A 155 23.85 -14.14 -2.99
N ILE A 156 22.83 -13.43 -2.47
CA ILE A 156 23.00 -12.30 -1.55
C ILE A 156 23.27 -12.83 -0.14
N GLU A 157 24.43 -12.46 0.42
CA GLU A 157 24.87 -12.89 1.74
C GLU A 157 24.50 -11.87 2.83
N ARG A 158 24.56 -12.32 4.10
CA ARG A 158 24.31 -11.44 5.26
C ARG A 158 25.34 -10.30 5.30
N GLY A 159 24.86 -9.06 5.42
CA GLY A 159 25.66 -7.83 5.38
C GLY A 159 25.56 -7.08 4.04
N ASP A 160 25.04 -7.70 3.00
CA ASP A 160 24.67 -7.01 1.76
C ASP A 160 23.42 -6.14 1.99
N PRO A 161 23.36 -4.91 1.47
CA PRO A 161 22.19 -4.03 1.57
C PRO A 161 20.88 -4.65 1.08
N ALA A 162 20.94 -5.56 0.09
CA ALA A 162 19.77 -6.25 -0.46
C ALA A 162 19.35 -7.50 0.35
N PHE A 163 20.08 -7.88 1.42
CA PHE A 163 19.80 -9.10 2.19
C PHE A 163 18.39 -9.13 2.77
N THR A 164 17.92 -8.02 3.35
CA THR A 164 16.59 -7.92 3.95
C THR A 164 15.51 -8.07 2.88
N ALA A 165 15.67 -7.44 1.71
CA ALA A 165 14.74 -7.55 0.60
C ALA A 165 14.65 -9.01 0.09
N GLN A 166 15.80 -9.67 -0.09
CA GLN A 166 15.84 -11.09 -0.47
C GLN A 166 15.14 -11.99 0.56
N ALA A 167 15.44 -11.79 1.86
CA ALA A 167 14.85 -12.59 2.93
C ALA A 167 13.32 -12.41 2.98
N PHE A 168 12.84 -11.18 2.77
CA PHE A 168 11.42 -10.88 2.74
C PHE A 168 10.73 -11.49 1.52
N MET A 169 11.28 -11.31 0.31
CA MET A 169 10.78 -11.97 -0.90
C MET A 169 10.69 -13.50 -0.74
N LYS A 170 11.71 -14.11 -0.10
CA LYS A 170 11.72 -15.55 0.17
C LYS A 170 10.60 -15.96 1.14
N SER A 171 10.41 -15.22 2.23
CA SER A 171 9.37 -15.51 3.23
C SER A 171 7.96 -15.34 2.68
N MET A 172 7.76 -14.41 1.77
CA MET A 172 6.50 -14.10 1.12
C MET A 172 6.26 -14.90 -0.16
N GLN A 173 7.21 -15.75 -0.55
CA GLN A 173 7.14 -16.57 -1.78
C GLN A 173 6.84 -15.74 -3.04
N ILE A 174 7.44 -14.57 -3.15
CA ILE A 174 7.18 -13.62 -4.24
C ILE A 174 7.56 -14.24 -5.60
N ASP A 175 6.64 -14.14 -6.56
CA ASP A 175 6.95 -14.39 -7.97
C ASP A 175 7.88 -13.29 -8.50
N ARG A 176 9.16 -13.60 -8.61
CA ARG A 176 10.21 -12.64 -8.94
C ARG A 176 10.15 -12.15 -10.39
N VAL A 177 9.59 -12.94 -11.30
CA VAL A 177 9.42 -12.53 -12.70
C VAL A 177 8.34 -11.45 -12.75
N ALA A 178 7.18 -11.72 -12.18
CA ALA A 178 6.07 -10.78 -12.09
C ALA A 178 6.44 -9.51 -11.29
N ALA A 179 7.11 -9.68 -10.15
CA ALA A 179 7.56 -8.56 -9.31
C ALA A 179 8.57 -7.65 -10.04
N ARG A 180 9.47 -8.22 -10.83
CA ARG A 180 10.42 -7.45 -11.63
C ARG A 180 9.72 -6.60 -12.71
N LEU A 181 8.71 -7.16 -13.36
CA LEU A 181 7.89 -6.45 -14.33
C LEU A 181 7.11 -5.32 -13.64
N LEU A 182 6.49 -5.60 -12.48
CA LEU A 182 5.77 -4.60 -11.71
C LEU A 182 6.65 -3.41 -11.30
N LEU A 183 7.89 -3.66 -10.86
CA LEU A 183 8.82 -2.60 -10.46
C LEU A 183 9.12 -1.59 -11.58
N THR A 184 8.98 -1.99 -12.84
CA THR A 184 9.19 -1.12 -14.01
C THR A 184 7.94 -0.37 -14.45
N SER A 185 6.76 -0.70 -13.90
CA SER A 185 5.48 -0.05 -14.24
C SER A 185 5.09 1.09 -13.29
N VAL A 186 5.78 1.23 -12.17
CA VAL A 186 5.48 2.26 -11.17
C VAL A 186 6.20 3.55 -11.54
N ASP A 187 5.47 4.66 -11.50
CA ASP A 187 6.01 5.98 -11.84
C ASP A 187 6.14 6.92 -10.62
N ASP A 188 6.87 8.00 -10.76
CA ASP A 188 7.07 9.01 -9.74
C ASP A 188 5.88 9.98 -9.63
N THR A 189 5.67 10.49 -8.42
CA THR A 189 4.73 11.58 -8.19
C THR A 189 5.49 12.91 -8.15
N PRO A 190 5.20 13.86 -9.04
CA PRO A 190 5.79 15.19 -8.99
C PRO A 190 5.48 15.88 -7.66
N ALA A 191 6.49 16.50 -7.03
CA ALA A 191 6.33 17.13 -5.72
C ALA A 191 5.23 18.22 -5.71
N GLU A 192 5.12 18.98 -6.82
CA GLU A 192 4.08 19.99 -7.00
C GLU A 192 2.66 19.43 -7.04
N ALA A 193 2.49 18.18 -7.44
CA ALA A 193 1.18 17.54 -7.48
C ALA A 193 0.61 17.24 -6.08
N ILE A 194 1.45 17.14 -5.06
CA ILE A 194 1.03 16.87 -3.68
C ILE A 194 0.07 17.94 -3.15
N ALA A 195 0.27 19.21 -3.53
CA ALA A 195 -0.60 20.32 -3.14
C ALA A 195 -2.04 20.22 -3.71
N SER A 196 -2.29 19.36 -4.69
CA SER A 196 -3.64 19.14 -5.23
C SER A 196 -4.44 18.07 -4.47
N ILE A 197 -3.83 17.40 -3.50
CA ILE A 197 -4.49 16.42 -2.61
C ILE A 197 -5.18 17.22 -1.49
N THR A 198 -6.44 17.55 -1.68
CA THR A 198 -7.18 18.48 -0.80
C THR A 198 -8.00 17.83 0.29
N MET A 199 -8.20 16.48 0.24
CA MET A 199 -8.88 15.77 1.31
C MET A 199 -8.00 15.67 2.55
N PRO A 200 -8.60 15.60 3.78
CA PRO A 200 -7.85 15.34 5.00
C PRO A 200 -6.98 14.09 4.86
N THR A 201 -5.67 14.22 5.14
CA THR A 201 -4.69 13.17 4.90
C THR A 201 -3.85 12.89 6.14
N LEU A 202 -3.84 11.64 6.61
CA LEU A 202 -2.96 11.17 7.67
C LEU A 202 -1.66 10.61 7.07
N CYS A 203 -0.53 11.12 7.51
CA CYS A 203 0.78 10.51 7.33
C CYS A 203 1.16 9.79 8.63
N VAL A 204 1.12 8.45 8.65
CA VAL A 204 1.45 7.62 9.81
C VAL A 204 2.70 6.81 9.56
N CYS A 205 3.72 6.96 10.43
CA CYS A 205 5.03 6.37 10.19
C CYS A 205 5.67 5.87 11.50
N GLY A 206 6.45 4.80 11.42
CA GLY A 206 7.23 4.33 12.54
C GLY A 206 8.33 5.33 12.92
N ALA A 207 8.58 5.55 14.21
CA ALA A 207 9.60 6.47 14.72
C ALA A 207 11.02 6.21 14.19
N GLN A 208 11.29 4.99 13.74
CA GLN A 208 12.57 4.56 13.20
C GLN A 208 12.49 4.28 11.68
N ASP A 209 11.39 4.66 11.03
CA ASP A 209 11.21 4.47 9.58
C ASP A 209 11.86 5.62 8.81
N GLN A 210 12.97 5.34 8.15
CA GLN A 210 13.70 6.27 7.31
C GLN A 210 13.67 5.88 5.81
N ASP A 211 12.93 4.81 5.47
CA ASP A 211 13.02 4.19 4.14
C ASP A 211 12.49 5.08 3.01
N ASN A 212 11.46 5.88 3.29
CA ASN A 212 10.78 6.75 2.31
C ASN A 212 10.96 8.25 2.61
N GLY A 213 11.90 8.61 3.47
CA GLY A 213 12.11 9.99 3.91
C GLY A 213 11.10 10.42 4.99
N SER A 214 11.02 11.73 5.23
CA SER A 214 10.25 12.30 6.33
C SER A 214 8.73 12.31 6.05
N ALA A 215 7.96 11.55 6.84
CA ALA A 215 6.50 11.60 6.81
C ALA A 215 5.96 12.94 7.36
N GLN A 216 6.71 13.58 8.27
CA GLN A 216 6.37 14.91 8.78
C GLN A 216 6.47 15.98 7.69
N GLU A 217 7.52 15.92 6.83
CA GLU A 217 7.64 16.80 5.67
C GLU A 217 6.52 16.55 4.65
N LEU A 218 6.12 15.30 4.45
CA LEU A 218 4.99 14.96 3.58
C LEU A 218 3.69 15.57 4.13
N ALA A 219 3.41 15.41 5.41
CA ALA A 219 2.23 16.00 6.06
C ALA A 219 2.23 17.53 5.94
N ALA A 220 3.39 18.18 6.09
CA ALA A 220 3.52 19.64 5.95
C ALA A 220 3.34 20.13 4.50
N ALA A 221 3.58 19.28 3.49
CA ALA A 221 3.40 19.59 2.09
C ALA A 221 1.94 19.43 1.61
N LEU A 222 1.11 18.73 2.37
CA LEU A 222 -0.31 18.49 2.07
C LEU A 222 -1.17 19.64 2.62
N PRO A 223 -2.20 20.13 1.91
CA PRO A 223 -3.10 21.18 2.39
C PRO A 223 -3.79 20.87 3.73
N GLU A 224 -4.23 19.64 3.92
CA GLU A 224 -4.86 19.14 5.15
C GLU A 224 -4.12 17.90 5.68
N GLY A 225 -2.79 18.01 5.82
CA GLY A 225 -1.92 16.94 6.25
C GLY A 225 -1.81 16.85 7.77
N HIS A 226 -1.97 15.64 8.31
CA HIS A 226 -1.78 15.29 9.72
C HIS A 226 -0.63 14.29 9.84
N TYR A 227 0.21 14.44 10.86
CA TYR A 227 1.30 13.50 11.12
C TYR A 227 1.10 12.80 12.47
N VAL A 228 1.24 11.48 12.46
CA VAL A 228 1.26 10.65 13.67
C VAL A 228 2.44 9.69 13.62
N GLU A 229 3.24 9.69 14.70
CA GLU A 229 4.33 8.76 14.90
C GLU A 229 3.84 7.50 15.63
N THR A 230 4.31 6.33 15.17
CA THR A 230 4.02 5.03 15.79
C THR A 230 5.31 4.30 16.13
N PRO A 231 5.30 3.27 16.99
CA PRO A 231 6.49 2.47 17.24
C PRO A 231 7.01 1.73 16.00
N GLY A 232 8.34 1.51 15.98
CA GLY A 232 9.00 0.63 15.01
C GLY A 232 9.62 1.33 13.80
N ASN A 233 10.19 0.52 12.91
CA ASN A 233 10.75 0.92 11.63
C ASN A 233 9.79 0.54 10.48
N HIS A 234 10.23 0.70 9.24
CA HIS A 234 9.42 0.41 8.05
C HIS A 234 8.78 -0.99 8.07
N MET A 235 9.54 -2.01 8.44
CA MET A 235 9.07 -3.40 8.45
C MET A 235 8.27 -3.75 9.70
N SER A 236 8.57 -3.16 10.85
CA SER A 236 7.98 -3.53 12.13
C SER A 236 6.78 -2.68 12.53
N SER A 237 6.62 -1.47 12.01
CA SER A 237 5.51 -0.57 12.38
C SER A 237 4.13 -1.21 12.17
N VAL A 238 3.97 -2.00 11.11
CA VAL A 238 2.72 -2.74 10.81
C VAL A 238 2.39 -3.85 11.82
N THR A 239 3.37 -4.26 12.64
CA THR A 239 3.17 -5.30 13.66
C THR A 239 2.59 -4.75 14.96
N PHE A 240 2.58 -3.43 15.13
CA PHE A 240 2.00 -2.74 16.29
C PHE A 240 0.57 -2.29 16.00
N LYS A 241 -0.31 -2.42 16.98
CA LYS A 241 -1.70 -1.94 16.89
C LYS A 241 -1.83 -0.42 16.91
N ASP A 242 -0.73 0.27 17.20
CA ASP A 242 -0.68 1.74 17.25
C ASP A 242 -0.97 2.35 15.89
N MET A 243 -0.56 1.70 14.79
CA MET A 243 -0.92 2.11 13.44
C MET A 243 -2.44 2.05 13.22
N GLY A 244 -3.09 0.94 13.57
CA GLY A 244 -4.55 0.80 13.46
C GLY A 244 -5.31 1.81 14.34
N ARG A 245 -4.80 2.10 15.55
CA ARG A 245 -5.39 3.12 16.44
C ARG A 245 -5.29 4.51 15.85
N ALA A 246 -4.10 4.91 15.38
CA ALA A 246 -3.89 6.20 14.74
C ALA A 246 -4.79 6.40 13.51
N ILE A 247 -4.97 5.34 12.71
CA ILE A 247 -5.89 5.36 11.56
C ILE A 247 -7.34 5.52 12.04
N ALA A 248 -7.80 4.73 13.01
CA ALA A 248 -9.17 4.83 13.54
C ALA A 248 -9.46 6.23 14.11
N GLU A 249 -8.58 6.75 14.96
CA GLU A 249 -8.72 8.07 15.57
C GLU A 249 -8.81 9.19 14.52
N PHE A 250 -7.99 9.12 13.48
CA PHE A 250 -8.03 10.10 12.39
C PHE A 250 -9.31 10.00 11.55
N LEU A 251 -9.78 8.78 11.26
CA LEU A 251 -10.97 8.57 10.43
C LEU A 251 -12.27 8.90 11.16
N ASP A 252 -12.27 8.91 12.49
CA ASP A 252 -13.43 9.24 13.34
C ASP A 252 -13.51 10.74 13.70
N ALA A 253 -12.44 11.52 13.47
CA ALA A 253 -12.38 12.96 13.70
C ALA A 253 -13.13 13.72 12.60
#